data_1d894e928821f79d6e62c5df166e9e7e
#
_entry.id   1d894e928821f79d6e62c5df166e9e7e
#
_cell.length_a   1.000
_cell.length_b   1.000
_cell.length_c   1.000
_cell.angle_alpha   90.00
_cell.angle_beta   90.00
_cell.angle_gamma   90.00
#
_symmetry.space_group_name_H-M   'P 1'
#
loop_
_entity.id
_entity.type
_entity.pdbx_description
1 polymer ?
#
loop_
_entity_poly.entity_id
_entity_poly.type
_entity_poly.pdbx_seq_one_letter_code
_entity_poly.pdbx_strand_id
1 'polypeptide(L)' 'MTMWKYRNGYVEIYEDGVFVGNYDTIEEYNNEKRKKEQEEEVE' A
#
# COMPACT_ATOMS: atom_id res chain seq x y z
N MET A 1 3.26 8.58 -7.00
CA MET A 1 2.06 9.03 -6.27
C MET A 1 1.15 7.85 -5.99
N THR A 2 0.72 7.72 -4.78
CA THR A 2 -0.09 6.57 -4.36
C THR A 2 -1.57 6.88 -4.57
N MET A 3 -2.28 5.96 -5.20
CA MET A 3 -3.71 6.08 -5.37
C MET A 3 -4.37 4.80 -4.93
N TRP A 4 -5.63 4.93 -4.51
CA TRP A 4 -6.36 3.74 -4.09
C TRP A 4 -7.83 3.90 -4.39
N LYS A 5 -8.49 2.75 -4.51
CA LYS A 5 -9.92 2.69 -4.78
C LYS A 5 -10.58 1.76 -3.81
N TYR A 6 -11.70 2.18 -3.27
CA TYR A 6 -12.48 1.31 -2.39
C TYR A 6 -13.34 0.37 -3.22
N ARG A 7 -13.28 -0.89 -2.87
CA ARG A 7 -14.15 -1.90 -3.43
C ARG A 7 -14.93 -2.55 -2.30
N ASN A 8 -15.76 -3.52 -2.66
CA ASN A 8 -16.55 -4.22 -1.64
C ASN A 8 -15.62 -4.93 -0.67
N GLY A 9 -15.34 -4.27 0.45
CA GLY A 9 -14.59 -4.90 1.50
C GLY A 9 -13.09 -4.85 1.39
N TYR A 10 -12.53 -4.10 0.43
CA TYR A 10 -11.10 -4.01 0.32
C TYR A 10 -10.71 -2.77 -0.47
N VAL A 11 -9.41 -2.50 -0.50
CA VAL A 11 -8.85 -1.34 -1.18
C VAL A 11 -7.87 -1.82 -2.23
N GLU A 12 -7.97 -1.24 -3.42
CA GLU A 12 -7.01 -1.51 -4.49
C GLU A 12 -5.98 -0.39 -4.50
N ILE A 13 -4.70 -0.76 -4.46
CA ILE A 13 -3.62 0.21 -4.37
C ILE A 13 -2.88 0.32 -5.70
N TYR A 14 -2.63 1.55 -6.11
CA TYR A 14 -1.89 1.83 -7.33
C TYR A 14 -0.77 2.79 -7.03
N GLU A 15 0.41 2.53 -7.60
CA GLU A 15 1.56 3.41 -7.48
C GLU A 15 1.95 3.87 -8.86
N ASP A 16 1.86 5.18 -9.09
CA ASP A 16 2.22 5.76 -10.39
C ASP A 16 1.47 5.07 -11.54
N GLY A 17 0.21 4.74 -11.29
CA GLY A 17 -0.61 4.12 -12.31
C GLY A 17 -0.44 2.63 -12.43
N VAL A 18 0.40 2.02 -11.61
CA VAL A 18 0.64 0.58 -11.66
C VAL A 18 -0.02 -0.10 -10.48
N PHE A 19 -0.74 -1.17 -10.74
CA PHE A 19 -1.43 -1.91 -9.69
C PHE A 19 -0.43 -2.59 -8.78
N VAL A 20 -0.59 -2.34 -7.48
CA VAL A 20 0.30 -2.91 -6.47
C VAL A 20 -0.32 -4.13 -5.80
N GLY A 21 -1.55 -4.00 -5.35
CA GLY A 21 -2.20 -5.10 -4.67
C GLY A 21 -3.47 -4.66 -3.95
N ASN A 22 -4.09 -5.60 -3.27
CA ASN A 22 -5.30 -5.36 -2.51
C ASN A 22 -5.01 -5.41 -1.02
N TYR A 23 -5.65 -4.52 -0.27
CA TYR A 23 -5.49 -4.48 1.18
C TYR A 23 -6.85 -4.25 1.81
N ASP A 24 -6.97 -4.64 3.06
CA ASP A 24 -8.23 -4.42 3.77
C ASP A 24 -8.51 -2.94 3.97
N THR A 25 -7.47 -2.18 4.31
CA THR A 25 -7.59 -0.74 4.49
C THR A 25 -6.34 -0.07 3.97
N ILE A 26 -6.47 1.23 3.69
CA ILE A 26 -5.31 2.01 3.26
C ILE A 26 -4.26 2.09 4.37
N GLU A 27 -4.72 2.03 5.61
CA GLU A 27 -3.80 2.06 6.74
C GLU A 27 -2.88 0.85 6.73
N GLU A 28 -3.42 -0.28 6.38
CA GLU A 28 -2.63 -1.50 6.33
C GLU A 28 -1.53 -1.37 5.28
N TYR A 29 -1.86 -0.80 4.15
CA TYR A 29 -0.87 -0.58 3.11
C TYR A 29 0.23 0.35 3.60
N ASN A 30 -0.16 1.42 4.26
CA ASN A 30 0.81 2.39 4.76
C ASN A 30 1.74 1.76 5.78
N ASN A 31 1.20 0.91 6.64
CA ASN A 31 2.01 0.23 7.64
C ASN A 31 3.04 -0.67 7.01
N GLU A 32 2.62 -1.42 6.01
CA GLU A 32 3.54 -2.32 5.33
C GLU A 32 4.62 -1.56 4.60
N LYS A 33 4.24 -0.48 3.96
CA LYS A 33 5.20 0.33 3.24
C LYS A 33 6.26 0.88 4.18
N ARG A 34 5.82 1.36 5.33
CA ARG A 34 6.74 1.91 6.31
C ARG A 34 7.68 0.85 6.84
N LYS A 35 7.15 -0.33 7.08
CA LYS A 35 7.96 -1.43 7.55
C LYS A 35 9.07 -1.76 6.57
N LYS A 36 8.72 -1.82 5.30
CA LYS A 36 9.69 -2.13 4.28
C LYS A 36 10.79 -1.10 4.24
N GLU A 37 10.41 0.15 4.32
CA GLU A 37 11.39 1.22 4.27
C GLU A 37 12.34 1.15 5.46
N GLN A 38 11.79 0.83 6.61
CA GLN A 38 12.61 0.72 7.80
C GLN A 38 13.61 -0.42 7.70
N GLU A 39 13.17 -1.52 7.16
CA GLU A 39 14.05 -2.66 7.01
C GLU A 39 15.23 -2.32 6.12
N GLU A 40 14.97 -1.59 5.07
CA GLU A 40 16.04 -1.21 4.17
C GLU A 40 17.04 -0.30 4.87
N GLU A 41 16.54 0.57 5.71
CA GLU A 41 17.40 1.51 6.40
C GLU A 41 18.30 0.83 7.39
N VAL A 42 17.82 -0.20 8.02
CA VAL A 42 18.60 -0.92 9.01
C VAL A 42 19.87 -1.50 8.39
N GLU A 43 19.80 -1.73 7.14
CA GLU A 43 20.97 -2.17 6.42
C GLU A 43 22.13 -1.21 6.59
#